data_22cd345b1e96b856554781847a2e1ecb
#
_entry.id   22cd345b1e96b856554781847a2e1ecb
#
_cell.length_a   1.000
_cell.length_b   1.000
_cell.length_c   1.000
_cell.angle_alpha   90.00
_cell.angle_beta   90.00
_cell.angle_gamma   90.00
#
_symmetry.space_group_name_H-M   'P 1'
#
loop_
_entity.id
_entity.type
_entity.pdbx_description
1 polymer ?
#
loop_
_entity_poly.entity_id
_entity_poly.type
_entity_poly.pdbx_seq_one_letter_code
_entity_poly.pdbx_strand_id
1 'polypeptide(L)'
;TPEGYGRVRDIETDPDLTVIDAIIANGKIQNMDAILLHLAKMKATHGEGKLYASLLTNVDFNNAFATAKNIQNKGLLLYGPFVRSGTNCSRFVAAVIKASGPSFIKRIRLKYPFCISPSPKRNVCITNHHYYVVENQKCIQVKKSKWKAYFSSIEI
;
A
#
# COMPACT_ATOMS: atom_id res chain seq x y z
N THR A 1 19.70 0.52 9.92
CA THR A 1 19.70 -0.92 9.57
C THR A 1 20.95 -1.25 8.76
N PRO A 2 21.53 -2.45 8.93
CA PRO A 2 22.65 -2.88 8.09
C PRO A 2 22.29 -2.83 6.60
N GLU A 3 23.31 -2.60 5.75
CA GLU A 3 23.10 -2.60 4.30
C GLU A 3 22.48 -3.92 3.81
N GLY A 4 21.53 -3.83 2.88
CA GLY A 4 20.80 -4.99 2.38
C GLY A 4 19.72 -5.54 3.30
N TYR A 5 19.41 -4.89 4.42
CA TYR A 5 18.36 -5.27 5.35
C TYR A 5 17.33 -4.16 5.55
N GLY A 6 16.11 -4.55 5.88
CA GLY A 6 15.02 -3.66 6.27
C GLY A 6 14.22 -4.25 7.42
N ARG A 7 13.42 -3.42 8.07
CA ARG A 7 12.45 -3.86 9.08
C ARG A 7 11.12 -3.15 8.89
N VAL A 8 10.04 -3.80 9.26
CA VAL A 8 8.72 -3.17 9.34
C VAL A 8 8.65 -2.39 10.65
N ARG A 9 8.30 -1.10 10.54
CA ARG A 9 8.11 -0.20 11.69
C ARG A 9 6.63 0.04 11.93
N ASP A 10 6.29 0.42 13.13
CA ASP A 10 4.96 0.87 13.54
C ASP A 10 5.07 2.12 14.41
N ILE A 11 3.95 2.61 14.90
CA ILE A 11 3.85 3.81 15.73
C ILE A 11 4.63 3.69 17.06
N GLU A 12 4.81 2.47 17.59
CA GLU A 12 5.57 2.23 18.82
C GLU A 12 7.07 2.42 18.58
N THR A 13 7.54 2.06 17.38
CA THR A 13 8.95 2.15 17.00
C THR A 13 9.30 3.42 16.24
N ASP A 14 8.30 4.11 15.68
CA ASP A 14 8.45 5.32 14.90
C ASP A 14 7.19 6.19 15.02
N PRO A 15 7.15 7.15 15.97
CA PRO A 15 5.99 8.02 16.17
C PRO A 15 5.59 8.84 14.94
N ASP A 16 6.51 9.07 14.00
CA ASP A 16 6.22 9.76 12.73
C ASP A 16 5.24 8.96 11.84
N LEU A 17 4.93 7.70 12.18
CA LEU A 17 3.94 6.88 11.49
C LEU A 17 2.50 7.11 11.98
N THR A 18 2.27 8.05 12.88
CA THR A 18 0.91 8.40 13.34
C THR A 18 0.09 8.97 12.18
N VAL A 19 -1.05 8.36 11.92
CA VAL A 19 -2.02 8.79 10.91
C VAL A 19 -3.27 9.30 11.60
N ILE A 20 -3.91 10.32 11.02
CA ILE A 20 -5.18 10.83 11.53
C ILE A 20 -6.28 9.77 11.40
N ASP A 21 -7.18 9.71 12.37
CA ASP A 21 -8.26 8.74 12.40
C ASP A 21 -9.25 8.90 11.25
N ALA A 22 -9.76 7.78 10.74
CA ALA A 22 -10.80 7.78 9.74
C ALA A 22 -12.17 8.05 10.38
N ILE A 23 -12.89 9.06 9.88
CA ILE A 23 -14.28 9.33 10.24
C ILE A 23 -15.17 8.49 9.31
N ILE A 24 -15.85 7.50 9.87
CA ILE A 24 -16.71 6.59 9.10
C ILE A 24 -18.17 6.97 9.32
N ALA A 25 -18.89 7.27 8.24
CA ALA A 25 -20.33 7.45 8.24
C ALA A 25 -20.95 6.79 7.00
N ASN A 26 -22.08 6.11 7.19
CA ASN A 26 -22.78 5.38 6.12
C ASN A 26 -21.87 4.41 5.33
N GLY A 27 -20.94 3.73 6.03
CA GLY A 27 -19.99 2.79 5.42
C GLY A 27 -18.92 3.42 4.53
N LYS A 28 -18.72 4.75 4.62
CA LYS A 28 -17.72 5.49 3.83
C LYS A 28 -16.82 6.32 4.75
N ILE A 29 -15.56 6.46 4.35
CA ILE A 29 -14.63 7.38 5.01
C ILE A 29 -14.95 8.80 4.53
N GLN A 30 -15.28 9.69 5.48
CA GLN A 30 -15.70 11.07 5.19
C GLN A 30 -14.51 12.02 5.03
N ASN A 31 -13.41 11.75 5.72
CA ASN A 31 -12.22 12.61 5.74
C ASN A 31 -11.06 12.03 4.92
N MET A 32 -11.35 11.34 3.80
CA MET A 32 -10.35 10.70 2.95
C MET A 32 -9.26 11.68 2.48
N ASP A 33 -9.67 12.86 2.02
CA ASP A 33 -8.73 13.87 1.52
C ASP A 33 -7.77 14.34 2.62
N ALA A 34 -8.28 14.56 3.83
CA ALA A 34 -7.44 14.94 4.97
C ALA A 34 -6.42 13.85 5.32
N ILE A 35 -6.83 12.58 5.32
CA ILE A 35 -5.94 11.44 5.55
C ILE A 35 -4.84 11.39 4.48
N LEU A 36 -5.21 11.51 3.21
CA LEU A 36 -4.26 11.41 2.11
C LEU A 36 -3.30 12.62 2.05
N LEU A 37 -3.78 13.82 2.35
CA LEU A 37 -2.94 15.01 2.47
C LEU A 37 -1.97 14.90 3.65
N HIS A 38 -2.41 14.30 4.77
CA HIS A 38 -1.54 14.00 5.91
C HIS A 38 -0.45 13.00 5.51
N LEU A 39 -0.82 11.88 4.89
CA LEU A 39 0.12 10.87 4.40
C LEU A 39 1.15 11.45 3.42
N ALA A 40 0.74 12.37 2.55
CA ALA A 40 1.64 13.02 1.60
C ALA A 40 2.70 13.93 2.27
N LYS A 41 2.44 14.39 3.51
CA LYS A 41 3.36 15.23 4.28
C LYS A 41 4.25 14.43 5.24
N MET A 42 3.95 13.14 5.44
CA MET A 42 4.71 12.31 6.38
C MET A 42 6.13 12.06 5.86
N LYS A 43 7.13 12.40 6.66
CA LYS A 43 8.55 12.13 6.36
C LYS A 43 8.82 10.63 6.19
N ALA A 44 8.09 9.80 6.92
CA ALA A 44 8.24 8.34 6.86
C ALA A 44 7.87 7.73 5.50
N THR A 45 7.12 8.42 4.64
CA THR A 45 6.82 7.94 3.29
C THR A 45 7.99 8.05 2.33
N HIS A 46 9.03 8.83 2.69
CA HIS A 46 10.29 9.00 1.93
C HIS A 46 10.11 9.22 0.42
N GLY A 47 9.05 9.90 0.02
CA GLY A 47 8.76 10.16 -1.39
C GLY A 47 8.70 11.64 -1.69
N GLU A 48 9.31 12.04 -2.80
CA GLU A 48 9.08 13.32 -3.43
C GLU A 48 8.07 13.16 -4.57
N GLY A 49 7.26 14.20 -4.83
CA GLY A 49 6.31 14.21 -5.93
C GLY A 49 4.92 13.71 -5.54
N LYS A 50 4.29 12.94 -6.42
CA LYS A 50 2.89 12.54 -6.27
C LYS A 50 2.70 11.37 -5.33
N LEU A 51 1.75 11.46 -4.39
CA LEU A 51 1.27 10.31 -3.64
C LEU A 51 0.14 9.63 -4.44
N TYR A 52 0.24 8.32 -4.57
CA TYR A 52 -0.81 7.48 -5.16
C TYR A 52 -1.41 6.58 -4.09
N ALA A 53 -2.72 6.58 -3.96
CA ALA A 53 -3.42 5.77 -2.97
C ALA A 53 -4.67 5.12 -3.56
N SER A 54 -5.04 3.95 -3.06
CA SER A 54 -6.32 3.32 -3.37
C SER A 54 -6.93 2.70 -2.13
N LEU A 55 -8.26 2.67 -2.10
CA LEU A 55 -9.03 2.09 -1.00
C LEU A 55 -9.47 0.68 -1.39
N LEU A 56 -9.14 -0.28 -0.55
CA LEU A 56 -9.67 -1.63 -0.62
C LEU A 56 -10.78 -1.78 0.41
N THR A 57 -11.98 -2.12 -0.05
CA THR A 57 -13.16 -2.35 0.78
C THR A 57 -13.44 -3.85 0.94
N ASN A 58 -14.28 -4.21 1.90
CA ASN A 58 -14.67 -5.59 2.18
C ASN A 58 -13.46 -6.49 2.45
N VAL A 59 -12.66 -6.08 3.42
CA VAL A 59 -11.43 -6.76 3.82
C VAL A 59 -11.54 -7.32 5.23
N ASP A 60 -10.85 -8.42 5.47
CA ASP A 60 -10.59 -8.96 6.80
C ASP A 60 -9.41 -8.21 7.42
N PHE A 61 -9.73 -7.26 8.30
CA PHE A 61 -8.75 -6.47 9.02
C PHE A 61 -7.86 -7.33 9.92
N ASN A 62 -8.44 -8.31 10.62
CA ASN A 62 -7.69 -9.13 11.59
C ASN A 62 -6.60 -9.94 10.88
N ASN A 63 -6.92 -10.57 9.76
CA ASN A 63 -5.94 -11.31 8.96
C ASN A 63 -4.87 -10.39 8.36
N ALA A 64 -5.26 -9.20 7.90
CA ALA A 64 -4.31 -8.22 7.40
C ALA A 64 -3.35 -7.77 8.50
N PHE A 65 -3.87 -7.39 9.67
CA PHE A 65 -3.11 -6.94 10.82
C PHE A 65 -2.18 -8.03 11.34
N ALA A 66 -2.70 -9.24 11.56
CA ALA A 66 -1.89 -10.39 11.99
C ALA A 66 -0.73 -10.67 11.03
N THR A 67 -0.98 -10.58 9.72
CA THR A 67 0.07 -10.77 8.71
C THR A 67 1.13 -9.68 8.79
N ALA A 68 0.74 -8.42 8.96
CA ALA A 68 1.66 -7.31 9.13
C ALA A 68 2.54 -7.49 10.38
N LYS A 69 1.92 -7.82 11.53
CA LYS A 69 2.64 -8.07 12.79
C LYS A 69 3.56 -9.30 12.71
N ASN A 70 3.13 -10.38 12.05
CA ASN A 70 3.99 -11.55 11.85
C ASN A 70 5.23 -11.23 11.01
N ILE A 71 5.12 -10.35 10.01
CA ILE A 71 6.28 -9.90 9.24
C ILE A 71 7.15 -8.97 10.07
N GLN A 72 6.56 -8.06 10.84
CA GLN A 72 7.26 -7.16 11.74
C GLN A 72 8.07 -7.93 12.81
N ASN A 73 7.48 -8.93 13.42
CA ASN A 73 8.10 -9.75 14.48
C ASN A 73 9.33 -10.56 14.00
N LYS A 74 9.53 -10.71 12.69
CA LYS A 74 10.75 -11.29 12.14
C LYS A 74 11.97 -10.39 12.30
N GLY A 75 11.76 -9.12 12.67
CA GLY A 75 12.83 -8.16 12.88
C GLY A 75 13.52 -7.74 11.57
N LEU A 76 14.82 -7.97 11.48
CA LEU A 76 15.59 -7.68 10.27
C LEU A 76 15.32 -8.70 9.17
N LEU A 77 14.93 -8.19 8.01
CA LEU A 77 14.65 -8.99 6.81
C LEU A 77 15.59 -8.56 5.69
N LEU A 78 16.06 -9.52 4.90
CA LEU A 78 16.74 -9.21 3.65
C LEU A 78 15.85 -8.32 2.78
N TYR A 79 16.41 -7.20 2.31
CA TYR A 79 15.65 -6.18 1.61
C TYR A 79 16.15 -6.00 0.17
N GLY A 80 15.25 -6.19 -0.79
CA GLY A 80 15.59 -5.97 -2.19
C GLY A 80 14.57 -6.57 -3.17
N PRO A 81 14.53 -6.07 -4.41
CA PRO A 81 13.61 -6.55 -5.43
C PRO A 81 13.93 -7.98 -5.89
N PHE A 82 15.20 -8.37 -5.90
CA PHE A 82 15.68 -9.64 -6.43
C PHE A 82 15.98 -10.69 -5.34
N VAL A 83 15.84 -10.35 -4.07
CA VAL A 83 16.14 -11.30 -2.98
C VAL A 83 14.99 -12.29 -2.84
N ARG A 84 15.27 -13.58 -3.07
CA ARG A 84 14.24 -14.64 -3.13
C ARG A 84 13.50 -14.81 -1.79
N SER A 85 14.19 -14.78 -0.68
CA SER A 85 13.66 -14.91 0.69
C SER A 85 13.46 -13.57 1.39
N GLY A 86 13.71 -12.44 0.68
CA GLY A 86 13.62 -11.10 1.23
C GLY A 86 12.28 -10.43 1.02
N THR A 87 12.20 -9.21 1.48
CA THR A 87 11.04 -8.34 1.32
C THR A 87 11.44 -6.98 0.74
N ASN A 88 10.45 -6.21 0.34
CA ASN A 88 10.51 -4.78 0.11
C ASN A 88 9.13 -4.20 0.39
N CYS A 89 8.99 -2.88 0.39
CA CYS A 89 7.71 -2.21 0.68
C CYS A 89 6.55 -2.80 -0.15
N SER A 90 6.77 -3.04 -1.44
CA SER A 90 5.71 -3.56 -2.33
C SER A 90 5.33 -5.00 -2.03
N ARG A 91 6.31 -5.86 -1.72
CA ARG A 91 6.06 -7.25 -1.31
C ARG A 91 5.35 -7.32 0.02
N PHE A 92 5.75 -6.48 0.98
CA PHE A 92 5.06 -6.35 2.27
C PHE A 92 3.59 -5.98 2.06
N VAL A 93 3.31 -4.88 1.34
CA VAL A 93 1.94 -4.44 1.05
C VAL A 93 1.14 -5.52 0.30
N ALA A 94 1.72 -6.16 -0.71
CA ALA A 94 1.05 -7.24 -1.43
C ALA A 94 0.74 -8.46 -0.55
N ALA A 95 1.60 -8.78 0.42
CA ALA A 95 1.35 -9.86 1.38
C ALA A 95 0.17 -9.55 2.29
N VAL A 96 0.14 -8.34 2.86
CA VAL A 96 -0.96 -7.86 3.71
C VAL A 96 -2.29 -7.80 2.95
N ILE A 97 -2.29 -7.24 1.73
CA ILE A 97 -3.50 -7.20 0.89
C ILE A 97 -3.99 -8.63 0.56
N LYS A 98 -3.11 -9.57 0.24
CA LYS A 98 -3.51 -10.96 -0.02
C LYS A 98 -4.13 -11.63 1.20
N ALA A 99 -3.62 -11.35 2.38
CA ALA A 99 -4.13 -11.88 3.63
C ALA A 99 -5.50 -11.28 4.01
N SER A 100 -5.78 -10.04 3.61
CA SER A 100 -7.06 -9.38 3.88
C SER A 100 -8.25 -9.96 3.10
N GLY A 101 -8.08 -11.05 2.33
CA GLY A 101 -9.16 -11.71 1.63
C GLY A 101 -9.75 -10.95 0.44
N PRO A 102 -8.93 -10.31 -0.42
CA PRO A 102 -9.45 -9.62 -1.59
C PRO A 102 -10.09 -10.60 -2.58
N SER A 103 -10.86 -10.08 -3.54
CA SER A 103 -11.46 -10.93 -4.58
C SER A 103 -10.39 -11.82 -5.27
N PHE A 104 -10.81 -12.99 -5.73
CA PHE A 104 -9.94 -14.00 -6.34
C PHE A 104 -9.05 -13.44 -7.45
N ILE A 105 -9.61 -12.60 -8.33
CA ILE A 105 -8.86 -11.96 -9.42
C ILE A 105 -7.75 -11.05 -8.88
N LYS A 106 -8.04 -10.23 -7.87
CA LYS A 106 -7.03 -9.37 -7.23
C LYS A 106 -5.92 -10.21 -6.59
N ARG A 107 -6.30 -11.30 -5.93
CA ARG A 107 -5.36 -12.22 -5.29
C ARG A 107 -4.40 -12.87 -6.28
N ILE A 108 -4.91 -13.33 -7.43
CA ILE A 108 -4.07 -13.87 -8.52
C ILE A 108 -3.12 -12.79 -9.06
N ARG A 109 -3.62 -11.59 -9.33
CA ARG A 109 -2.81 -10.48 -9.88
C ARG A 109 -1.70 -10.03 -8.91
N LEU A 110 -1.94 -10.09 -7.60
CA LEU A 110 -0.93 -9.82 -6.58
C LEU A 110 0.07 -10.97 -6.43
N LYS A 111 -0.35 -12.21 -6.69
CA LYS A 111 0.51 -13.40 -6.61
C LYS A 111 1.43 -13.53 -7.83
N TYR A 112 0.90 -13.20 -9.00
CA TYR A 112 1.62 -13.31 -10.28
C TYR A 112 1.69 -11.92 -10.95
N PRO A 113 2.57 -11.04 -10.45
CA PRO A 113 2.77 -9.76 -11.11
C PRO A 113 3.43 -10.01 -12.48
N PHE A 114 2.95 -9.32 -13.53
CA PHE A 114 3.58 -9.34 -14.86
C PHE A 114 4.88 -8.51 -14.88
N CYS A 115 5.65 -8.57 -13.80
CA CYS A 115 6.91 -7.85 -13.63
C CYS A 115 7.80 -8.65 -12.68
N ILE A 116 9.09 -8.44 -12.77
CA ILE A 116 10.11 -9.15 -11.97
C ILE A 116 9.89 -8.94 -10.45
N SER A 117 9.43 -7.76 -10.07
CA SER A 117 9.05 -7.45 -8.69
C SER A 117 7.80 -6.56 -8.66
N PRO A 118 6.86 -6.78 -7.70
CA PRO A 118 5.74 -5.89 -7.53
C PRO A 118 6.21 -4.46 -7.29
N SER A 119 5.63 -3.49 -7.98
CA SER A 119 5.87 -2.08 -7.70
C SER A 119 4.78 -1.50 -6.80
N PRO A 120 5.07 -0.44 -6.00
CA PRO A 120 4.06 0.24 -5.20
C PRO A 120 2.87 0.71 -6.03
N LYS A 121 3.13 1.34 -7.17
CA LYS A 121 2.09 1.85 -8.08
C LYS A 121 1.20 0.73 -8.61
N ARG A 122 1.78 -0.42 -8.93
CA ARG A 122 1.01 -1.58 -9.38
C ARG A 122 0.10 -2.13 -8.28
N ASN A 123 0.55 -2.19 -7.04
CA ASN A 123 -0.31 -2.60 -5.92
C ASN A 123 -1.53 -1.69 -5.78
N VAL A 124 -1.35 -0.37 -5.91
CA VAL A 124 -2.45 0.59 -5.91
C VAL A 124 -3.45 0.31 -7.03
N CYS A 125 -2.98 0.09 -8.27
CA CYS A 125 -3.83 -0.23 -9.42
C CYS A 125 -4.60 -1.55 -9.29
N ILE A 126 -3.96 -2.59 -8.73
CA ILE A 126 -4.60 -3.90 -8.51
C ILE A 126 -5.67 -3.80 -7.44
N THR A 127 -5.41 -3.02 -6.40
CA THR A 127 -6.32 -2.83 -5.27
C THR A 127 -7.63 -2.22 -5.70
N ASN A 128 -7.57 -1.12 -6.45
CA ASN A 128 -8.77 -0.50 -7.00
C ASN A 128 -8.45 0.26 -8.30
N HIS A 129 -9.37 0.22 -9.27
CA HIS A 129 -9.28 1.01 -10.49
C HIS A 129 -9.67 2.49 -10.28
N HIS A 130 -10.34 2.79 -9.19
CA HIS A 130 -10.51 4.14 -8.67
C HIS A 130 -9.38 4.38 -7.65
N TYR A 131 -8.55 5.36 -7.90
CA TYR A 131 -7.46 5.69 -7.01
C TYR A 131 -7.33 7.21 -6.86
N TYR A 132 -6.59 7.61 -5.86
CA TYR A 132 -6.35 9.00 -5.53
C TYR A 132 -4.92 9.38 -5.91
N VAL A 133 -4.76 10.61 -6.39
CA VAL A 133 -3.47 11.24 -6.61
C VAL A 133 -3.43 12.51 -5.77
N VAL A 134 -2.41 12.64 -4.93
CA VAL A 134 -2.15 13.85 -4.17
C VAL A 134 -0.92 14.52 -4.76
N GLU A 135 -1.09 15.75 -5.20
CA GLU A 135 -0.06 16.60 -5.75
C GLU A 135 -0.38 18.06 -5.44
N ASN A 136 0.63 18.87 -5.08
CA ASN A 136 0.48 20.28 -4.78
C ASN A 136 -0.65 20.58 -3.77
N GLN A 137 -0.74 19.79 -2.71
CA GLN A 137 -1.77 19.86 -1.66
C GLN A 137 -3.22 19.69 -2.17
N LYS A 138 -3.40 19.09 -3.33
CA LYS A 138 -4.71 18.74 -3.88
C LYS A 138 -4.83 17.22 -3.97
N CYS A 139 -6.00 16.72 -3.53
CA CYS A 139 -6.37 15.32 -3.67
C CYS A 139 -7.34 15.17 -4.84
N ILE A 140 -7.00 14.36 -5.82
CA ILE A 140 -7.82 14.14 -7.03
C ILE A 140 -8.13 12.66 -7.12
N GLN A 141 -9.40 12.32 -7.22
CA GLN A 141 -9.81 10.96 -7.52
C GLN A 141 -9.73 10.71 -9.04
N VAL A 142 -9.00 9.67 -9.41
CA VAL A 142 -8.84 9.25 -10.81
C VAL A 142 -9.52 7.90 -11.02
N LYS A 143 -10.29 7.81 -12.10
CA LYS A 143 -10.94 6.56 -12.51
C LYS A 143 -10.25 6.03 -13.77
N LYS A 144 -9.65 4.84 -13.67
CA LYS A 144 -9.18 4.10 -14.84
C LYS A 144 -10.20 3.06 -15.27
N SER A 145 -10.24 2.76 -16.57
CA SER A 145 -10.97 1.59 -17.02
C SER A 145 -10.32 0.31 -16.43
N LYS A 146 -11.13 -0.74 -16.21
CA LYS A 146 -10.63 -2.01 -15.68
C LYS A 146 -9.49 -2.59 -16.52
N TRP A 147 -9.57 -2.46 -17.85
CA TRP A 147 -8.54 -2.91 -18.78
C TRP A 147 -7.24 -2.12 -18.64
N LYS A 148 -7.32 -0.78 -18.61
CA LYS A 148 -6.13 0.06 -18.39
C LYS A 148 -5.49 -0.23 -17.03
N ALA A 149 -6.29 -0.39 -15.96
CA ALA A 149 -5.77 -0.76 -14.65
C ALA A 149 -5.15 -2.17 -14.63
N TYR A 150 -5.55 -3.05 -15.53
CA TYR A 150 -4.98 -4.39 -15.63
C TYR A 150 -3.57 -4.39 -16.25
N PHE A 151 -3.39 -3.67 -17.34
CA PHE A 151 -2.17 -3.74 -18.15
C PHE A 151 -1.17 -2.61 -17.90
N SER A 152 -1.57 -1.51 -17.25
CA SER A 152 -0.70 -0.37 -17.03
C SER A 152 -0.35 -0.16 -15.55
N SER A 153 0.86 0.33 -15.30
CA SER A 153 1.17 1.02 -14.06
C SER A 153 0.41 2.36 -14.01
N ILE A 154 0.39 3.02 -12.85
CA ILE A 154 -0.28 4.31 -12.64
C ILE A 154 0.30 5.45 -13.50
N GLU A 155 1.39 5.23 -14.12
CA GLU A 155 2.20 6.26 -14.80
C GLU A 155 1.64 6.77 -16.12
N ILE A 156 0.37 6.58 -16.39
CA ILE A 156 -0.18 7.01 -17.68
C ILE A 156 -1.37 7.93 -17.43
#